data_e8e3d83e573a8145fa59bf331c165438
#
_entry.id   e8e3d83e573a8145fa59bf331c165438
#
_cell.length_a   1.000
_cell.length_b   1.000
_cell.length_c   1.000
_cell.angle_alpha   90.00
_cell.angle_beta   90.00
_cell.angle_gamma   90.00
#
_symmetry.space_group_name_H-M   'P 1'
#
loop_
_entity.id
_entity.type
_entity.pdbx_description
1 polymer ?
#
loop_
_entity_poly.entity_id
_entity_poly.type
_entity_poly.pdbx_seq_one_letter_code
_entity_poly.pdbx_strand_id
1 'polypeptide(L)'
;MKTYGTEPGIPDPVQVGISELVVTEGDDTLKSYGLGSCLAIALYDPDTGIGGLAHIMLPNGDEARNSDAKPGKYADTAIRALLRRMVERGASYTSVEAKITGGSDMFEFESFGDGVGKRNVTAAKEELEKLGVPIVAEDVGGAKGRTVEFTPGSGTLTIKKADADEGVTEL
;
A
#
# COMPACT_ATOMS: atom_id res chain seq x y z
N MET A 1 -20.86 -15.23 -11.35
CA MET A 1 -20.83 -14.01 -10.54
C MET A 1 -20.98 -12.78 -11.39
N LYS A 2 -21.77 -11.85 -10.94
CA LYS A 2 -21.96 -10.60 -11.66
C LYS A 2 -20.85 -9.62 -11.41
N THR A 3 -20.29 -9.10 -12.46
CA THR A 3 -19.32 -8.01 -12.41
C THR A 3 -20.06 -6.70 -12.64
N TYR A 4 -20.09 -5.86 -11.63
CA TYR A 4 -20.74 -4.56 -11.73
C TYR A 4 -19.76 -3.50 -12.18
N GLY A 5 -20.13 -2.75 -13.21
CA GLY A 5 -19.32 -1.65 -13.70
C GLY A 5 -18.05 -2.05 -14.41
N THR A 6 -17.88 -3.34 -14.70
CA THR A 6 -16.70 -3.82 -15.41
C THR A 6 -17.04 -3.95 -16.89
N GLU A 7 -16.25 -3.31 -17.71
CA GLU A 7 -16.37 -3.44 -19.15
C GLU A 7 -15.69 -4.72 -19.64
N PRO A 8 -16.15 -5.28 -20.78
CA PRO A 8 -15.49 -6.45 -21.33
C PRO A 8 -14.00 -6.20 -21.56
N GLY A 9 -13.17 -7.10 -21.07
CA GLY A 9 -11.72 -6.99 -21.20
C GLY A 9 -11.00 -6.31 -20.04
N ILE A 10 -11.72 -5.71 -19.10
CA ILE A 10 -11.13 -5.12 -17.90
C ILE A 10 -11.31 -6.11 -16.75
N PRO A 11 -10.21 -6.59 -16.13
CA PRO A 11 -10.32 -7.53 -15.02
C PRO A 11 -10.98 -6.90 -13.80
N ASP A 12 -11.64 -7.72 -13.00
CA ASP A 12 -12.16 -7.29 -11.72
C ASP A 12 -11.00 -6.94 -10.77
N PRO A 13 -11.16 -5.94 -9.90
CA PRO A 13 -10.15 -5.64 -8.90
C PRO A 13 -9.85 -6.84 -8.01
N VAL A 14 -8.58 -7.04 -7.71
CA VAL A 14 -8.12 -8.06 -6.77
C VAL A 14 -8.06 -7.43 -5.39
N GLN A 15 -8.77 -8.00 -4.43
CA GLN A 15 -8.77 -7.49 -3.08
C GLN A 15 -7.49 -7.86 -2.35
N VAL A 16 -6.85 -6.86 -1.73
CA VAL A 16 -5.68 -7.03 -0.89
C VAL A 16 -6.13 -6.74 0.54
N GLY A 17 -6.35 -7.79 1.31
CA GLY A 17 -6.84 -7.68 2.67
C GLY A 17 -5.74 -7.33 3.67
N ILE A 18 -6.14 -7.16 4.93
CA ILE A 18 -5.21 -6.84 6.01
C ILE A 18 -4.11 -7.89 6.09
N SER A 19 -2.87 -7.44 6.19
CA SER A 19 -1.67 -8.28 6.26
C SER A 19 -1.38 -9.07 4.98
N GLU A 20 -2.01 -8.69 3.88
CA GLU A 20 -1.76 -9.31 2.59
C GLU A 20 -0.92 -8.40 1.71
N LEU A 21 -0.27 -9.00 0.74
CA LEU A 21 0.38 -8.28 -0.34
C LEU A 21 0.21 -9.06 -1.64
N VAL A 22 0.06 -8.34 -2.73
CA VAL A 22 -0.15 -8.94 -4.06
C VAL A 22 0.70 -8.18 -5.07
N VAL A 23 1.39 -8.91 -5.92
CA VAL A 23 2.13 -8.35 -7.05
C VAL A 23 1.43 -8.76 -8.33
N THR A 24 1.27 -7.83 -9.24
CA THR A 24 0.63 -8.03 -10.53
C THR A 24 1.25 -7.10 -11.57
N GLU A 25 0.62 -6.94 -12.70
CA GLU A 25 1.15 -6.10 -13.78
C GLU A 25 0.04 -5.54 -14.66
N GLY A 26 0.38 -4.51 -15.42
CA GLY A 26 -0.49 -3.95 -16.43
C GLY A 26 -1.75 -3.32 -15.86
N ASP A 27 -2.86 -3.61 -16.50
CA ASP A 27 -4.15 -3.00 -16.18
C ASP A 27 -4.89 -3.66 -15.02
N ASP A 28 -4.31 -4.67 -14.40
CA ASP A 28 -4.90 -5.27 -13.20
C ASP A 28 -4.98 -4.21 -12.09
N THR A 29 -6.07 -4.23 -11.34
CA THR A 29 -6.29 -3.29 -10.26
C THR A 29 -6.30 -4.03 -8.93
N LEU A 30 -5.56 -3.48 -7.96
CA LEU A 30 -5.48 -4.01 -6.60
C LEU A 30 -6.27 -3.07 -5.68
N LYS A 31 -7.11 -3.62 -4.82
CA LYS A 31 -8.01 -2.82 -3.99
C LYS A 31 -7.90 -3.20 -2.52
N SER A 32 -7.85 -2.19 -1.66
CA SER A 32 -7.89 -2.37 -0.21
C SER A 32 -8.94 -1.48 0.41
N TYR A 33 -9.68 -2.05 1.34
CA TYR A 33 -10.74 -1.37 2.07
C TYR A 33 -10.32 -1.12 3.51
N GLY A 34 -10.92 -0.12 4.11
CA GLY A 34 -10.86 0.06 5.55
C GLY A 34 -9.50 0.42 6.11
N LEU A 35 -8.72 1.22 5.39
CA LEU A 35 -7.43 1.69 5.88
C LEU A 35 -7.64 2.76 6.95
N GLY A 36 -7.55 2.37 8.21
CA GLY A 36 -7.48 3.30 9.34
C GLY A 36 -6.02 3.57 9.68
N SER A 37 -5.55 2.99 10.79
CA SER A 37 -4.12 3.05 11.14
C SER A 37 -3.26 2.21 10.21
N CYS A 38 -3.85 1.27 9.50
CA CYS A 38 -3.17 0.50 8.47
C CYS A 38 -2.66 1.40 7.36
N LEU A 39 -1.60 0.96 6.69
CA LEU A 39 -0.99 1.70 5.60
C LEU A 39 -1.03 0.85 4.33
N ALA A 40 -1.43 1.46 3.22
CA ALA A 40 -1.29 0.86 1.91
C ALA A 40 0.02 1.33 1.30
N ILE A 41 0.84 0.37 0.87
CA ILE A 41 2.12 0.64 0.23
C ILE A 41 2.03 0.11 -1.19
N ALA A 42 2.08 1.02 -2.15
CA ALA A 42 2.04 0.69 -3.58
C ALA A 42 3.44 0.88 -4.16
N LEU A 43 3.97 -0.17 -4.76
CA LEU A 43 5.25 -0.12 -5.46
C LEU A 43 5.02 -0.49 -6.92
N TYR A 44 5.70 0.19 -7.82
CA TYR A 44 5.59 -0.13 -9.25
C TYR A 44 6.85 0.26 -10.01
N ASP A 45 7.09 -0.47 -11.08
CA ASP A 45 8.14 -0.18 -12.05
C ASP A 45 7.47 0.39 -13.30
N PRO A 46 7.61 1.70 -13.57
CA PRO A 46 6.92 2.31 -14.72
C PRO A 46 7.40 1.76 -16.06
N ASP A 47 8.58 1.18 -16.12
CA ASP A 47 9.12 0.66 -17.38
C ASP A 47 8.50 -0.70 -17.76
N THR A 48 8.18 -1.53 -16.78
CA THR A 48 7.61 -2.86 -17.03
C THR A 48 6.12 -2.95 -16.74
N GLY A 49 5.58 -2.02 -15.97
CA GLY A 49 4.20 -2.09 -15.52
C GLY A 49 3.97 -3.11 -14.42
N ILE A 50 5.03 -3.67 -13.84
CA ILE A 50 4.94 -4.61 -12.73
C ILE A 50 4.89 -3.83 -11.43
N GLY A 51 3.99 -4.22 -10.54
CA GLY A 51 3.89 -3.58 -9.24
C GLY A 51 3.03 -4.37 -8.28
N GLY A 52 2.86 -3.82 -7.09
CA GLY A 52 2.07 -4.49 -6.08
C GLY A 52 1.57 -3.55 -5.00
N LEU A 53 0.70 -4.09 -4.18
CA LEU A 53 0.09 -3.38 -3.07
C LEU A 53 0.18 -4.23 -1.82
N ALA A 54 0.58 -3.62 -0.72
CA ALA A 54 0.56 -4.24 0.60
C ALA A 54 -0.36 -3.46 1.53
N HIS A 55 -1.08 -4.18 2.37
CA HIS A 55 -1.99 -3.61 3.38
C HIS A 55 -1.42 -3.98 4.75
N ILE A 56 -0.52 -3.14 5.28
CA ILE A 56 0.21 -3.45 6.50
C ILE A 56 -0.48 -2.91 7.74
N MET A 57 -0.27 -3.58 8.87
CA MET A 57 -0.90 -3.25 10.15
C MET A 57 0.06 -2.60 11.14
N LEU A 58 1.33 -2.99 11.10
CA LEU A 58 2.31 -2.65 12.12
C LEU A 58 3.62 -2.19 11.49
N PRO A 59 4.43 -1.43 12.24
CA PRO A 59 5.62 -0.83 11.63
C PRO A 59 6.76 -1.80 11.34
N ASN A 60 7.22 -2.58 12.31
CA ASN A 60 8.47 -3.31 12.17
C ASN A 60 8.34 -4.80 12.48
N GLY A 61 8.55 -5.62 11.47
CA GLY A 61 8.53 -7.07 11.61
C GLY A 61 9.82 -7.66 12.12
N ASP A 62 10.94 -6.96 11.92
CA ASP A 62 12.23 -7.41 12.41
C ASP A 62 12.29 -7.43 13.94
N GLU A 63 11.44 -6.65 14.58
CA GLU A 63 11.32 -6.61 16.03
C GLU A 63 10.26 -7.59 16.55
N ALA A 64 9.54 -8.26 15.64
CA ALA A 64 8.48 -9.17 16.03
C ALA A 64 9.07 -10.47 16.62
N ARG A 65 8.45 -10.93 17.70
CA ARG A 65 8.88 -12.17 18.34
C ARG A 65 8.33 -13.41 17.65
N ASN A 66 7.31 -13.25 16.83
CA ASN A 66 6.66 -14.36 16.16
C ASN A 66 7.15 -14.45 14.72
N SER A 67 7.98 -15.46 14.45
CA SER A 67 8.52 -15.70 13.12
C SER A 67 7.49 -16.21 12.11
N ASP A 68 6.31 -16.61 12.58
CA ASP A 68 5.24 -17.12 11.71
C ASP A 68 4.37 -16.01 11.13
N ALA A 69 4.64 -14.76 11.49
CA ALA A 69 3.85 -13.63 11.00
C ALA A 69 4.04 -13.45 9.49
N LYS A 70 2.94 -13.13 8.81
CA LYS A 70 2.97 -12.87 7.37
C LYS A 70 3.84 -11.63 7.08
N PRO A 71 4.67 -11.66 6.02
CA PRO A 71 5.48 -10.50 5.68
C PRO A 71 4.63 -9.25 5.38
N GLY A 72 3.42 -9.42 4.87
CA GLY A 72 2.51 -8.30 4.60
C GLY A 72 1.95 -7.60 5.82
N LYS A 73 2.20 -8.10 7.02
CA LYS A 73 1.71 -7.51 8.27
C LYS A 73 2.50 -6.26 8.69
N TYR A 74 3.78 -6.20 8.36
CA TYR A 74 4.68 -5.15 8.82
C TYR A 74 5.24 -4.33 7.65
N ALA A 75 5.41 -3.04 7.86
CA ALA A 75 5.88 -2.14 6.81
C ALA A 75 7.22 -2.58 6.22
N ASP A 76 8.21 -2.86 7.06
CA ASP A 76 9.55 -3.23 6.59
C ASP A 76 9.57 -4.55 5.83
N THR A 77 8.95 -5.59 6.38
CA THR A 77 8.93 -6.91 5.73
C THR A 77 8.09 -6.91 4.46
N ALA A 78 6.99 -6.14 4.44
CA ALA A 78 6.12 -6.05 3.27
C ALA A 78 6.83 -5.39 2.09
N ILE A 79 7.54 -4.31 2.34
CA ILE A 79 8.29 -3.60 1.29
C ILE A 79 9.33 -4.52 0.67
N ARG A 80 10.09 -5.23 1.51
CA ARG A 80 11.11 -6.17 1.00
C ARG A 80 10.49 -7.31 0.21
N ALA A 81 9.35 -7.85 0.68
CA ALA A 81 8.66 -8.92 -0.01
C ALA A 81 8.09 -8.46 -1.36
N LEU A 82 7.50 -7.27 -1.41
CA LEU A 82 7.02 -6.70 -2.67
C LEU A 82 8.15 -6.55 -3.68
N LEU A 83 9.26 -5.94 -3.26
CA LEU A 83 10.41 -5.72 -4.14
C LEU A 83 10.95 -7.05 -4.68
N ARG A 84 11.14 -8.03 -3.80
CA ARG A 84 11.65 -9.34 -4.23
C ARG A 84 10.74 -9.99 -5.26
N ARG A 85 9.44 -9.99 -4.99
CA ARG A 85 8.47 -10.61 -5.91
C ARG A 85 8.37 -9.85 -7.23
N MET A 86 8.47 -8.52 -7.19
CA MET A 86 8.47 -7.72 -8.40
C MET A 86 9.69 -8.01 -9.27
N VAL A 87 10.88 -8.08 -8.67
CA VAL A 87 12.12 -8.36 -9.39
C VAL A 87 12.09 -9.78 -9.95
N GLU A 88 11.61 -10.75 -9.20
CA GLU A 88 11.46 -12.11 -9.68
C GLU A 88 10.54 -12.19 -10.90
N ARG A 89 9.60 -11.27 -10.99
CA ARG A 89 8.64 -11.20 -12.09
C ARG A 89 9.17 -10.41 -13.29
N GLY A 90 10.29 -9.73 -13.15
CA GLY A 90 10.92 -9.01 -14.24
C GLY A 90 11.07 -7.50 -14.05
N ALA A 91 10.67 -6.97 -12.91
CA ALA A 91 10.84 -5.54 -12.63
C ALA A 91 12.31 -5.20 -12.42
N SER A 92 12.68 -3.96 -12.78
CA SER A 92 13.99 -3.43 -12.51
C SER A 92 13.97 -2.68 -11.18
N TYR A 93 14.78 -3.14 -10.23
CA TYR A 93 14.85 -2.54 -8.90
C TYR A 93 15.10 -1.02 -8.96
N THR A 94 15.98 -0.59 -9.84
CA THR A 94 16.37 0.81 -9.94
C THR A 94 15.29 1.72 -10.51
N SER A 95 14.25 1.15 -11.11
CA SER A 95 13.14 1.90 -11.67
C SER A 95 11.92 1.96 -10.75
N VAL A 96 11.94 1.25 -9.63
CA VAL A 96 10.77 1.14 -8.76
C VAL A 96 10.50 2.47 -8.04
N GLU A 97 9.23 2.86 -8.03
CA GLU A 97 8.71 4.03 -7.32
C GLU A 97 7.63 3.60 -6.33
N ALA A 98 7.42 4.41 -5.30
CA ALA A 98 6.46 4.13 -4.25
C ALA A 98 5.41 5.23 -4.12
N LYS A 99 4.19 4.79 -3.78
CA LYS A 99 3.12 5.68 -3.32
C LYS A 99 2.54 5.07 -2.04
N ILE A 100 2.27 5.89 -1.05
CA ILE A 100 1.73 5.41 0.22
C ILE A 100 0.51 6.21 0.65
N THR A 101 -0.43 5.53 1.30
CA THR A 101 -1.63 6.18 1.83
C THR A 101 -2.20 5.39 3.01
N GLY A 102 -2.90 6.08 3.89
CA GLY A 102 -3.44 5.50 5.11
C GLY A 102 -2.70 6.03 6.32
N GLY A 103 -2.50 5.20 7.32
CA GLY A 103 -1.78 5.57 8.53
C GLY A 103 -2.50 6.66 9.33
N SER A 104 -3.83 6.62 9.37
CA SER A 104 -4.63 7.57 10.14
C SER A 104 -4.54 7.27 11.62
N ASP A 105 -4.63 8.31 12.44
CA ASP A 105 -4.79 8.17 13.88
C ASP A 105 -6.19 8.66 14.21
N MET A 106 -7.13 7.73 14.33
CA MET A 106 -8.55 8.03 14.55
C MET A 106 -8.86 8.42 15.99
N PHE A 107 -7.95 8.09 16.91
CA PHE A 107 -8.11 8.38 18.32
C PHE A 107 -6.94 9.22 18.78
N GLU A 108 -7.24 10.41 19.29
CA GLU A 108 -6.22 11.32 19.79
C GLU A 108 -5.83 11.00 21.22
N PHE A 109 -5.36 9.80 21.49
CA PHE A 109 -4.82 9.45 22.80
C PHE A 109 -3.30 9.64 22.78
N GLU A 110 -2.90 10.88 22.77
CA GLU A 110 -1.52 11.24 22.51
C GLU A 110 -0.64 11.29 23.76
N SER A 111 -1.12 10.82 24.88
CA SER A 111 -0.38 10.92 26.13
C SER A 111 0.95 10.17 26.12
N PHE A 112 1.17 9.29 25.16
CA PHE A 112 2.33 8.40 25.14
C PHE A 112 3.08 8.36 23.81
N GLY A 113 3.04 9.45 23.04
CA GLY A 113 3.77 9.55 21.79
C GLY A 113 2.92 9.24 20.56
N ASP A 114 3.58 8.86 19.48
CA ASP A 114 2.91 8.66 18.20
C ASP A 114 2.03 7.43 18.19
N GLY A 115 0.85 7.54 17.57
CA GLY A 115 -0.04 6.42 17.38
C GLY A 115 0.49 5.45 16.33
N VAL A 116 -0.20 4.29 16.23
CA VAL A 116 0.20 3.22 15.30
C VAL A 116 0.23 3.72 13.85
N GLY A 117 -0.77 4.52 13.46
CA GLY A 117 -0.82 5.05 12.10
C GLY A 117 0.44 5.83 11.73
N LYS A 118 0.84 6.75 12.59
CA LYS A 118 2.04 7.54 12.35
C LYS A 118 3.30 6.69 12.38
N ARG A 119 3.38 5.72 13.27
CA ARG A 119 4.53 4.80 13.32
C ARG A 119 4.62 3.94 12.06
N ASN A 120 3.48 3.53 11.51
CA ASN A 120 3.44 2.79 10.25
C ASN A 120 4.01 3.62 9.10
N VAL A 121 3.62 4.89 9.04
CA VAL A 121 4.13 5.82 8.01
C VAL A 121 5.64 6.00 8.17
N THR A 122 6.10 6.24 9.38
CA THR A 122 7.53 6.43 9.66
C THR A 122 8.34 5.20 9.26
N ALA A 123 7.88 4.02 9.64
CA ALA A 123 8.57 2.78 9.33
C ALA A 123 8.64 2.53 7.82
N ALA A 124 7.56 2.81 7.09
CA ALA A 124 7.56 2.66 5.64
C ALA A 124 8.54 3.61 4.97
N LYS A 125 8.55 4.87 5.40
CA LYS A 125 9.47 5.87 4.85
C LYS A 125 10.93 5.51 5.13
N GLU A 126 11.23 5.05 6.33
CA GLU A 126 12.59 4.64 6.68
C GLU A 126 13.06 3.45 5.84
N GLU A 127 12.21 2.45 5.67
CA GLU A 127 12.58 1.27 4.89
C GLU A 127 12.76 1.62 3.41
N LEU A 128 11.87 2.41 2.84
CA LEU A 128 11.96 2.84 1.44
C LEU A 128 13.22 3.68 1.21
N GLU A 129 13.54 4.58 2.12
CA GLU A 129 14.76 5.38 2.04
C GLU A 129 16.01 4.49 2.10
N LYS A 130 16.04 3.56 3.03
CA LYS A 130 17.13 2.60 3.18
C LYS A 130 17.36 1.78 1.92
N LEU A 131 16.29 1.43 1.22
CA LEU A 131 16.35 0.62 0.00
C LEU A 131 16.52 1.46 -1.27
N GLY A 132 16.50 2.78 -1.14
CA GLY A 132 16.67 3.67 -2.29
C GLY A 132 15.45 3.78 -3.20
N VAL A 133 14.26 3.45 -2.69
CA VAL A 133 13.02 3.55 -3.47
C VAL A 133 12.36 4.89 -3.18
N PRO A 134 12.22 5.77 -4.18
CA PRO A 134 11.63 7.10 -3.95
C PRO A 134 10.12 7.01 -3.74
N ILE A 135 9.63 7.79 -2.79
CA ILE A 135 8.19 8.00 -2.61
C ILE A 135 7.82 9.18 -3.50
N VAL A 136 7.08 8.91 -4.55
CA VAL A 136 6.74 9.96 -5.53
C VAL A 136 5.43 10.65 -5.20
N ALA A 137 4.59 10.06 -4.36
CA ALA A 137 3.35 10.67 -3.90
C ALA A 137 2.88 10.01 -2.61
N GLU A 138 2.18 10.77 -1.79
CA GLU A 138 1.63 10.23 -0.54
C GLU A 138 0.39 10.99 -0.10
N ASP A 139 -0.51 10.29 0.59
CA ASP A 139 -1.65 10.90 1.28
C ASP A 139 -1.83 10.13 2.58
N VAL A 140 -1.16 10.59 3.63
CA VAL A 140 -1.04 9.84 4.88
C VAL A 140 -1.50 10.67 6.08
N GLY A 141 -1.86 9.97 7.15
CA GLY A 141 -2.24 10.61 8.40
C GLY A 141 -3.70 11.03 8.42
N GLY A 142 -4.00 12.04 9.22
CA GLY A 142 -5.36 12.49 9.42
C GLY A 142 -6.17 11.57 10.32
N ALA A 143 -7.49 11.66 10.24
CA ALA A 143 -8.39 10.92 11.11
C ALA A 143 -9.44 10.08 10.36
N LYS A 144 -9.33 9.99 9.04
CA LYS A 144 -10.34 9.30 8.22
C LYS A 144 -9.82 8.01 7.64
N GLY A 145 -10.67 7.00 7.61
CA GLY A 145 -10.40 5.76 6.90
C GLY A 145 -10.37 5.97 5.40
N ARG A 146 -9.77 5.03 4.68
CA ARG A 146 -9.62 5.14 3.22
C ARG A 146 -9.92 3.80 2.54
N THR A 147 -10.40 3.90 1.32
CA THR A 147 -10.48 2.78 0.37
C THR A 147 -9.61 3.16 -0.81
N VAL A 148 -8.77 2.24 -1.26
CA VAL A 148 -7.79 2.55 -2.32
C VAL A 148 -7.83 1.52 -3.44
N GLU A 149 -7.49 1.98 -4.64
CA GLU A 149 -7.28 1.13 -5.81
C GLU A 149 -5.97 1.51 -6.47
N PHE A 150 -5.19 0.52 -6.81
CA PHE A 150 -3.89 0.71 -7.42
C PHE A 150 -3.76 -0.09 -8.72
N THR A 151 -3.37 0.59 -9.79
CA THR A 151 -3.13 -0.02 -11.11
C THR A 151 -1.65 0.10 -11.44
N PRO A 152 -0.88 -1.00 -11.35
CA PRO A 152 0.58 -0.93 -11.55
C PRO A 152 1.02 -0.40 -12.91
N GLY A 153 0.31 -0.76 -13.97
CA GLY A 153 0.70 -0.37 -15.32
C GLY A 153 0.75 1.14 -15.53
N SER A 154 -0.16 1.87 -14.89
CA SER A 154 -0.19 3.34 -14.94
C SER A 154 0.46 3.97 -13.72
N GLY A 155 0.65 3.20 -12.66
CA GLY A 155 1.12 3.71 -11.37
C GLY A 155 0.07 4.54 -10.64
N THR A 156 -1.18 4.49 -11.06
CA THR A 156 -2.26 5.30 -10.50
C THR A 156 -2.76 4.70 -9.18
N LEU A 157 -2.74 5.50 -8.13
CA LEU A 157 -3.33 5.16 -6.84
C LEU A 157 -4.51 6.08 -6.57
N THR A 158 -5.70 5.50 -6.53
CA THR A 158 -6.95 6.23 -6.34
C THR A 158 -7.41 6.04 -4.90
N ILE A 159 -7.75 7.14 -4.23
CA ILE A 159 -8.07 7.14 -2.80
C ILE A 159 -9.45 7.77 -2.58
N LYS A 160 -10.30 7.05 -1.86
CA LYS A 160 -11.59 7.58 -1.40
C LYS A 160 -11.58 7.58 0.13
N LYS A 161 -11.67 8.76 0.73
CA LYS A 161 -11.73 8.90 2.18
C LYS A 161 -13.16 8.70 2.67
N ALA A 162 -13.30 8.11 3.86
CA ALA A 162 -14.58 7.94 4.51
C ALA A 162 -15.21 9.31 4.76
N ASP A 163 -16.53 9.40 4.61
CA ASP A 163 -17.31 10.63 4.82
C ASP A 163 -16.91 11.79 3.91
N ALA A 164 -16.18 11.53 2.84
CA ALA A 164 -15.85 12.54 1.87
C ALA A 164 -17.04 12.79 0.96
N ASP A 165 -17.53 14.03 0.95
CA ASP A 165 -18.59 14.43 0.03
C ASP A 165 -18.03 14.63 -1.38
N GLU A 166 -16.74 14.75 -1.49
CA GLU A 166 -16.08 15.02 -2.74
C GLU A 166 -15.34 13.79 -3.20
N GLY A 167 -15.51 13.46 -4.37
CA GLY A 167 -14.92 12.42 -5.11
C GLY A 167 -13.61 11.80 -4.59
N VAL A 168 -12.77 11.49 -5.50
CA VAL A 168 -11.63 10.61 -5.29
C VAL A 168 -10.34 11.39 -5.51
N THR A 169 -9.34 11.16 -4.67
CA THR A 169 -8.01 11.70 -4.88
C THR A 169 -7.21 10.69 -5.70
N GLU A 170 -6.52 11.17 -6.70
CA GLU A 170 -5.68 10.33 -7.54
C GLU A 170 -4.22 10.76 -7.40
N LEU A 171 -3.37 9.82 -7.03
CA LEU A 171 -1.93 10.03 -6.91
C LEU A 171 -1.15 9.46 -8.09
#